data_6e71c2d88fde4894cf50ea55f28cec49
#
_entry.id   6e71c2d88fde4894cf50ea55f28cec49
#
_cell.length_a   1.000
_cell.length_b   1.000
_cell.length_c   1.000
_cell.angle_alpha   90.00
_cell.angle_beta   90.00
_cell.angle_gamma   90.00
#
_symmetry.space_group_name_H-M   'P 1'
#
loop_
_entity.id
_entity.type
_entity.pdbx_description
1 polymer ?
#
loop_
_entity_poly.entity_id
_entity_poly.type
_entity_poly.pdbx_seq_one_letter_code
_entity_poly.pdbx_strand_id
1 'polypeptide(L)'
;MWFAAEDKLKGKKRAGGADEGAYWNISRQPLAALLFLLPMVAAYELGAHYMVGGGVEPVRNGADHWLRSAMAGQGWDEPWLLPAVLLGGLLAWHIVGGFRWKVTPATLLGMLVESVLFGLCLVCVGEAQEWLVNEFDPQPVLAPTAALDAPSKAELARMLSFFGAGIYEETLFRLGLLPVCFGVLRAVSPRPQAMVLAVLVSSLMFSAAHYVGP
;
A
#
# COMPACT_ATOMS: atom_id res chain seq x y z
N MET A 1 50.68 4.58 -9.66
CA MET A 1 49.78 4.48 -8.50
C MET A 1 48.40 5.18 -8.69
N TRP A 2 48.32 6.17 -9.54
CA TRP A 2 47.08 6.93 -9.82
C TRP A 2 46.05 6.16 -10.69
N PHE A 3 46.52 5.42 -11.68
CA PHE A 3 45.66 4.61 -12.57
C PHE A 3 44.92 3.45 -11.86
N ALA A 4 45.49 2.89 -10.80
CA ALA A 4 44.84 1.83 -10.03
C ALA A 4 43.66 2.32 -9.16
N ALA A 5 43.65 3.62 -8.81
CA ALA A 5 42.56 4.22 -8.04
C ALA A 5 41.33 4.52 -8.92
N GLU A 6 41.58 4.92 -10.19
CA GLU A 6 40.48 5.21 -11.14
C GLU A 6 39.74 3.94 -11.57
N ASP A 7 40.46 2.83 -11.74
CA ASP A 7 39.83 1.54 -12.08
C ASP A 7 38.99 0.98 -10.92
N LYS A 8 39.42 1.16 -9.68
CA LYS A 8 38.63 0.81 -8.48
C LYS A 8 37.36 1.65 -8.35
N LEU A 9 37.42 2.94 -8.69
CA LEU A 9 36.26 3.84 -8.66
C LEU A 9 35.27 3.52 -9.78
N LYS A 10 35.74 3.17 -10.98
CA LYS A 10 34.89 2.72 -12.09
C LYS A 10 34.27 1.35 -11.82
N GLY A 11 35.00 0.43 -11.20
CA GLY A 11 34.48 -0.86 -10.77
C GLY A 11 33.40 -0.74 -9.69
N LYS A 12 33.58 0.17 -8.73
CA LYS A 12 32.59 0.43 -7.67
C LYS A 12 31.33 1.12 -8.18
N LYS A 13 31.45 2.04 -9.16
CA LYS A 13 30.28 2.63 -9.84
C LYS A 13 29.50 1.64 -10.69
N ARG A 14 30.19 0.69 -11.38
CA ARG A 14 29.54 -0.38 -12.15
C ARG A 14 28.85 -1.41 -11.26
N ALA A 15 29.44 -1.77 -10.11
CA ALA A 15 28.85 -2.67 -9.14
C ALA A 15 27.62 -2.06 -8.46
N GLY A 16 27.66 -0.77 -8.08
CA GLY A 16 26.52 -0.05 -7.51
C GLY A 16 25.35 0.04 -8.49
N GLY A 17 25.60 0.40 -9.74
CA GLY A 17 24.54 0.50 -10.75
C GLY A 17 23.93 -0.84 -11.17
N ALA A 18 24.70 -1.95 -11.09
CA ALA A 18 24.18 -3.30 -11.34
C ALA A 18 23.30 -3.78 -10.18
N ASP A 19 23.64 -3.43 -8.94
CA ASP A 19 22.91 -3.79 -7.74
C ASP A 19 21.60 -3.00 -7.63
N GLU A 20 21.62 -1.68 -7.92
CA GLU A 20 20.44 -0.85 -7.98
C GLU A 20 19.46 -1.35 -9.05
N GLY A 21 19.92 -1.67 -10.26
CA GLY A 21 19.09 -2.24 -11.32
C GLY A 21 18.48 -3.59 -10.93
N ALA A 22 19.21 -4.41 -10.17
CA ALA A 22 18.70 -5.68 -9.65
C ALA A 22 17.60 -5.48 -8.62
N TYR A 23 17.76 -4.54 -7.67
CA TYR A 23 16.76 -4.20 -6.67
C TYR A 23 15.42 -3.77 -7.32
N TRP A 24 15.45 -2.77 -8.22
CA TRP A 24 14.25 -2.28 -8.90
C TRP A 24 13.53 -3.33 -9.75
N ASN A 25 14.28 -4.28 -10.31
CA ASN A 25 13.70 -5.37 -11.07
C ASN A 25 13.06 -6.44 -10.17
N ILE A 26 13.60 -6.68 -8.97
CA ILE A 26 13.10 -7.69 -8.05
C ILE A 26 11.94 -7.14 -7.21
N SER A 27 12.04 -5.92 -6.69
CA SER A 27 11.01 -5.29 -5.84
C SER A 27 9.66 -5.13 -6.57
N ARG A 28 9.67 -5.01 -7.89
CA ARG A 28 8.45 -4.91 -8.72
C ARG A 28 7.81 -6.26 -9.07
N GLN A 29 8.43 -7.38 -8.68
CA GLN A 29 7.87 -8.70 -8.99
C GLN A 29 6.78 -9.08 -7.99
N PRO A 30 5.72 -9.81 -8.44
CA PRO A 30 4.62 -10.19 -7.58
C PRO A 30 5.04 -11.00 -6.34
N LEU A 31 6.13 -11.79 -6.43
CA LEU A 31 6.65 -12.55 -5.28
C LEU A 31 7.22 -11.63 -4.19
N ALA A 32 7.92 -10.55 -4.57
CA ALA A 32 8.42 -9.58 -3.60
C ALA A 32 7.27 -8.86 -2.89
N ALA A 33 6.25 -8.43 -3.65
CA ALA A 33 5.04 -7.85 -3.10
C ALA A 33 4.29 -8.83 -2.17
N LEU A 34 4.16 -10.10 -2.57
CA LEU A 34 3.52 -11.13 -1.77
C LEU A 34 4.24 -11.35 -0.44
N LEU A 35 5.57 -11.53 -0.47
CA LEU A 35 6.37 -11.73 0.75
C LEU A 35 6.36 -10.50 1.66
N PHE A 36 6.29 -9.30 1.09
CA PHE A 36 6.22 -8.05 1.85
C PHE A 36 4.83 -7.84 2.48
N LEU A 37 3.76 -8.12 1.74
CA LEU A 37 2.38 -7.94 2.21
C LEU A 37 1.92 -9.04 3.17
N LEU A 38 2.45 -10.26 3.05
CA LEU A 38 2.02 -11.42 3.85
C LEU A 38 1.99 -11.14 5.36
N PRO A 39 3.06 -10.61 6.01
CA PRO A 39 3.03 -10.30 7.43
C PRO A 39 2.05 -9.16 7.77
N MET A 40 1.86 -8.20 6.88
CA MET A 40 0.93 -7.09 7.08
C MET A 40 -0.52 -7.56 7.02
N VAL A 41 -0.86 -8.40 6.03
CA VAL A 41 -2.19 -9.03 5.90
C VAL A 41 -2.47 -9.93 7.11
N ALA A 42 -1.49 -10.74 7.53
CA ALA A 42 -1.63 -11.59 8.70
C ALA A 42 -1.87 -10.76 9.98
N ALA A 43 -1.10 -9.69 10.19
CA ALA A 43 -1.27 -8.80 11.33
C ALA A 43 -2.65 -8.13 11.35
N TYR A 44 -3.12 -7.67 10.20
CA TYR A 44 -4.45 -7.07 10.05
C TYR A 44 -5.57 -8.06 10.34
N GLU A 45 -5.60 -9.23 9.70
CA GLU A 45 -6.68 -10.19 9.83
C GLU A 45 -6.71 -10.83 11.23
N LEU A 46 -5.54 -11.18 11.79
CA LEU A 46 -5.45 -11.70 13.16
C LEU A 46 -5.84 -10.63 14.18
N GLY A 47 -5.41 -9.39 13.98
CA GLY A 47 -5.77 -8.28 14.83
C GLY A 47 -7.27 -7.98 14.80
N ALA A 48 -7.87 -7.94 13.61
CA ALA A 48 -9.31 -7.78 13.44
C ALA A 48 -10.09 -8.92 14.12
N HIS A 49 -9.65 -10.17 13.96
CA HIS A 49 -10.27 -11.33 14.62
C HIS A 49 -10.16 -11.25 16.15
N TYR A 50 -9.00 -10.87 16.68
CA TYR A 50 -8.79 -10.69 18.12
C TYR A 50 -9.68 -9.59 18.71
N MET A 51 -9.89 -8.48 17.99
CA MET A 51 -10.76 -7.38 18.42
C MET A 51 -12.23 -7.82 18.55
N VAL A 52 -12.74 -8.62 17.61
CA VAL A 52 -14.10 -9.20 17.69
C VAL A 52 -14.27 -10.02 18.97
N GLY A 53 -13.32 -10.89 19.29
CA GLY A 53 -13.34 -11.68 20.53
C GLY A 53 -13.24 -10.84 21.80
N GLY A 54 -12.71 -9.63 21.72
CA GLY A 54 -12.59 -8.68 22.82
C GLY A 54 -13.80 -7.76 23.03
N GLY A 55 -14.89 -7.94 22.25
CA GLY A 55 -16.10 -7.09 22.34
C GLY A 55 -15.93 -5.69 21.76
N VAL A 56 -14.86 -5.46 21.02
CA VAL A 56 -14.65 -4.24 20.23
C VAL A 56 -15.02 -4.57 18.79
N GLU A 57 -15.95 -3.81 18.19
CA GLU A 57 -16.21 -3.98 16.76
C GLU A 57 -14.92 -3.72 15.97
N PRO A 58 -14.53 -4.64 15.08
CA PRO A 58 -13.33 -4.44 14.29
C PRO A 58 -13.57 -3.23 13.38
N VAL A 59 -12.71 -2.24 13.52
CA VAL A 59 -12.70 -1.09 12.62
C VAL A 59 -12.13 -1.56 11.29
N ARG A 60 -12.97 -2.24 10.49
CA ARG A 60 -12.65 -2.57 9.11
C ARG A 60 -12.75 -1.30 8.30
N ASN A 61 -11.77 -1.07 7.45
CA ASN A 61 -11.78 0.11 6.61
C ASN A 61 -12.84 0.00 5.49
N GLY A 62 -13.24 1.14 4.90
CA GLY A 62 -14.30 1.17 3.90
C GLY A 62 -14.04 0.28 2.69
N ALA A 63 -12.79 0.20 2.20
CA ALA A 63 -12.43 -0.65 1.06
C ALA A 63 -12.54 -2.14 1.40
N ASP A 64 -12.10 -2.56 2.59
CA ASP A 64 -12.28 -3.94 3.08
C ASP A 64 -13.78 -4.28 3.17
N HIS A 65 -14.58 -3.36 3.74
CA HIS A 65 -16.02 -3.54 3.83
C HIS A 65 -16.67 -3.67 2.45
N TRP A 66 -16.35 -2.82 1.49
CA TRP A 66 -16.91 -2.88 0.14
C TRP A 66 -16.52 -4.15 -0.62
N LEU A 67 -15.25 -4.53 -0.54
CA LEU A 67 -14.76 -5.75 -1.18
C LEU A 67 -15.45 -6.99 -0.61
N ARG A 68 -15.57 -7.11 0.72
CA ARG A 68 -16.27 -8.21 1.38
C ARG A 68 -17.77 -8.20 1.05
N SER A 69 -18.42 -7.05 1.06
CA SER A 69 -19.84 -6.92 0.71
C SER A 69 -20.10 -7.34 -0.74
N ALA A 70 -19.23 -6.97 -1.67
CA ALA A 70 -19.32 -7.40 -3.06
C ALA A 70 -19.15 -8.92 -3.21
N MET A 71 -18.27 -9.54 -2.42
CA MET A 71 -18.07 -10.98 -2.41
C MET A 71 -19.26 -11.70 -1.75
N ALA A 72 -19.74 -11.19 -0.62
CA ALA A 72 -20.91 -11.74 0.08
C ALA A 72 -22.18 -11.70 -0.79
N GLY A 73 -22.35 -10.65 -1.61
CA GLY A 73 -23.41 -10.57 -2.61
C GLY A 73 -23.38 -11.66 -3.66
N GLN A 74 -22.27 -12.36 -3.82
CA GLN A 74 -22.11 -13.56 -4.68
C GLN A 74 -22.18 -14.89 -3.87
N GLY A 75 -22.48 -14.82 -2.57
CA GLY A 75 -22.47 -15.99 -1.69
C GLY A 75 -21.07 -16.38 -1.17
N TRP A 76 -20.08 -15.48 -1.27
CA TRP A 76 -18.71 -15.70 -0.83
C TRP A 76 -18.42 -14.83 0.40
N ASP A 77 -18.91 -15.26 1.56
CA ASP A 77 -18.89 -14.53 2.83
C ASP A 77 -17.82 -15.04 3.83
N GLU A 78 -16.98 -15.98 3.41
CA GLU A 78 -15.91 -16.53 4.25
C GLU A 78 -14.89 -15.46 4.63
N PRO A 79 -14.57 -15.28 5.94
CA PRO A 79 -13.70 -14.21 6.42
C PRO A 79 -12.30 -14.19 5.79
N TRP A 80 -11.76 -15.37 5.47
CA TRP A 80 -10.40 -15.53 4.92
C TRP A 80 -10.33 -15.46 3.40
N LEU A 81 -11.47 -15.33 2.74
CA LEU A 81 -11.52 -15.40 1.28
C LEU A 81 -10.87 -14.17 0.64
N LEU A 82 -11.13 -12.97 1.15
CA LEU A 82 -10.55 -11.73 0.60
C LEU A 82 -9.01 -11.72 0.68
N PRO A 83 -8.37 -11.97 1.85
CA PRO A 83 -6.92 -12.08 1.91
C PRO A 83 -6.37 -13.25 1.06
N ALA A 84 -7.09 -14.38 0.98
CA ALA A 84 -6.69 -15.50 0.13
C ALA A 84 -6.74 -15.14 -1.37
N VAL A 85 -7.73 -14.40 -1.82
CA VAL A 85 -7.84 -13.90 -3.21
C VAL A 85 -6.70 -12.92 -3.51
N LEU A 86 -6.38 -12.01 -2.60
CA LEU A 86 -5.28 -11.07 -2.78
C LEU A 86 -3.93 -11.78 -2.89
N LEU A 87 -3.59 -12.60 -1.91
CA LEU A 87 -2.30 -13.30 -1.88
C LEU A 87 -2.21 -14.37 -2.97
N GLY A 88 -3.30 -15.12 -3.20
CA GLY A 88 -3.41 -16.10 -4.27
C GLY A 88 -3.32 -15.46 -5.66
N GLY A 89 -3.90 -14.29 -5.85
CA GLY A 89 -3.79 -13.50 -7.08
C GLY A 89 -2.36 -13.07 -7.37
N LEU A 90 -1.63 -12.58 -6.38
CA LEU A 90 -0.20 -12.24 -6.51
C LEU A 90 0.64 -13.48 -6.85
N LEU A 91 0.35 -14.62 -6.21
CA LEU A 91 1.04 -15.87 -6.48
C LEU A 91 0.73 -16.38 -7.88
N ALA A 92 -0.53 -16.37 -8.29
CA ALA A 92 -0.94 -16.76 -9.62
C ALA A 92 -0.29 -15.87 -10.69
N TRP A 93 -0.26 -14.56 -10.47
CA TRP A 93 0.43 -13.62 -11.36
C TRP A 93 1.93 -13.94 -11.46
N HIS A 94 2.58 -14.26 -10.34
CA HIS A 94 3.98 -14.66 -10.33
C HIS A 94 4.23 -15.90 -11.17
N ILE A 95 3.38 -16.93 -11.04
CA ILE A 95 3.49 -18.20 -11.76
C ILE A 95 3.22 -18.00 -13.26
N VAL A 96 2.11 -17.36 -13.62
CA VAL A 96 1.71 -17.14 -15.02
C VAL A 96 2.69 -16.21 -15.73
N GLY A 97 3.23 -15.22 -15.02
CA GLY A 97 4.24 -14.31 -15.57
C GLY A 97 5.63 -14.93 -15.74
N GLY A 98 5.86 -16.17 -15.25
CA GLY A 98 7.14 -16.86 -15.38
C GLY A 98 8.30 -16.15 -14.66
N PHE A 99 8.00 -15.39 -13.60
CA PHE A 99 9.01 -14.65 -12.86
C PHE A 99 9.94 -15.57 -12.05
N ARG A 100 11.14 -15.07 -11.75
CA ARG A 100 12.14 -15.84 -10.99
C ARG A 100 11.77 -15.94 -9.51
N TRP A 101 11.86 -17.16 -8.95
CA TRP A 101 11.62 -17.43 -7.52
C TRP A 101 12.82 -17.02 -6.65
N LYS A 102 13.27 -15.76 -6.77
CA LYS A 102 14.42 -15.24 -6.03
C LYS A 102 14.11 -13.84 -5.51
N VAL A 103 13.86 -13.77 -4.21
CA VAL A 103 13.76 -12.52 -3.46
C VAL A 103 14.77 -12.57 -2.33
N THR A 104 15.60 -11.55 -2.20
CA THR A 104 16.59 -11.48 -1.13
C THR A 104 16.05 -10.74 0.08
N PRO A 105 16.48 -11.06 1.31
CA PRO A 105 16.11 -10.27 2.49
C PRO A 105 16.49 -8.79 2.35
N ALA A 106 17.58 -8.50 1.66
CA ALA A 106 17.98 -7.11 1.37
C ALA A 106 16.94 -6.37 0.52
N THR A 107 16.29 -7.07 -0.43
CA THR A 107 15.19 -6.47 -1.21
C THR A 107 13.99 -6.13 -0.33
N LEU A 108 13.58 -7.04 0.56
CA LEU A 108 12.46 -6.79 1.48
C LEU A 108 12.79 -5.66 2.47
N LEU A 109 14.02 -5.62 2.97
CA LEU A 109 14.48 -4.52 3.83
C LEU A 109 14.49 -3.18 3.08
N GLY A 110 14.95 -3.17 1.82
CA GLY A 110 14.88 -1.98 0.97
C GLY A 110 13.44 -1.49 0.79
N MET A 111 12.50 -2.39 0.49
CA MET A 111 11.07 -2.06 0.38
C MET A 111 10.52 -1.50 1.70
N LEU A 112 10.93 -2.05 2.85
CA LEU A 112 10.54 -1.55 4.17
C LEU A 112 11.07 -0.13 4.39
N VAL A 113 12.34 0.11 4.11
CA VAL A 113 12.96 1.45 4.24
C VAL A 113 12.26 2.46 3.33
N GLU A 114 12.00 2.11 2.07
CA GLU A 114 11.24 2.97 1.15
C GLU A 114 9.84 3.27 1.68
N SER A 115 9.12 2.26 2.19
CA SER A 115 7.78 2.44 2.76
C SER A 115 7.79 3.39 3.96
N VAL A 116 8.78 3.27 4.84
CA VAL A 116 8.96 4.18 5.99
C VAL A 116 9.26 5.60 5.52
N LEU A 117 10.18 5.76 4.56
CA LEU A 117 10.51 7.08 4.01
C LEU A 117 9.31 7.75 3.35
N PHE A 118 8.54 7.01 2.54
CA PHE A 118 7.31 7.53 1.95
C PHE A 118 6.27 7.88 3.02
N GLY A 119 6.12 7.07 4.06
CA GLY A 119 5.26 7.36 5.20
C GLY A 119 5.65 8.67 5.89
N LEU A 120 6.94 8.87 6.16
CA LEU A 120 7.45 10.13 6.73
C LEU A 120 7.19 11.33 5.81
N CYS A 121 7.39 11.18 4.50
CA CYS A 121 7.06 12.22 3.53
C CYS A 121 5.56 12.57 3.56
N LEU A 122 4.67 11.57 3.66
CA LEU A 122 3.23 11.81 3.77
C LEU A 122 2.86 12.54 5.07
N VAL A 123 3.49 12.20 6.20
CA VAL A 123 3.31 12.95 7.45
C VAL A 123 3.74 14.41 7.27
N CYS A 124 4.92 14.66 6.69
CA CYS A 124 5.38 16.02 6.42
C CYS A 124 4.43 16.80 5.51
N VAL A 125 3.85 16.14 4.48
CA VAL A 125 2.85 16.76 3.60
C VAL A 125 1.57 17.07 4.37
N GLY A 126 1.13 16.15 5.24
CA GLY A 126 -0.05 16.36 6.11
C GLY A 126 0.12 17.55 7.02
N GLU A 127 1.24 17.63 7.74
CA GLU A 127 1.59 18.76 8.61
C GLU A 127 1.65 20.10 7.83
N ALA A 128 2.25 20.08 6.62
CA ALA A 128 2.30 21.26 5.77
C ALA A 128 0.91 21.70 5.30
N GLN A 129 0.03 20.75 4.98
CA GLN A 129 -1.36 21.05 4.62
C GLN A 129 -2.15 21.60 5.83
N GLU A 130 -2.00 21.01 7.00
CA GLU A 130 -2.64 21.49 8.21
C GLU A 130 -2.17 22.92 8.56
N TRP A 131 -0.87 23.18 8.48
CA TRP A 131 -0.34 24.51 8.67
C TRP A 131 -0.94 25.52 7.68
N LEU A 132 -1.03 25.14 6.39
CA LEU A 132 -1.60 26.00 5.35
C LEU A 132 -3.09 26.28 5.59
N VAL A 133 -3.87 25.26 5.98
CA VAL A 133 -5.31 25.41 6.25
C VAL A 133 -5.53 26.29 7.48
N ASN A 134 -4.76 26.08 8.55
CA ASN A 134 -4.87 26.88 9.79
C ASN A 134 -4.49 28.35 9.59
N GLU A 135 -3.68 28.67 8.59
CA GLU A 135 -3.38 30.07 8.24
C GLU A 135 -4.62 30.80 7.68
N PHE A 136 -5.53 30.06 6.98
CA PHE A 136 -6.74 30.64 6.38
C PHE A 136 -8.00 30.44 7.24
N ASP A 137 -8.06 29.38 8.04
CA ASP A 137 -9.18 29.04 8.93
C ASP A 137 -8.66 28.38 10.24
N PRO A 138 -8.25 29.20 11.24
CA PRO A 138 -7.66 28.69 12.47
C PRO A 138 -8.63 27.80 13.26
N GLN A 139 -8.43 26.49 13.23
CA GLN A 139 -9.14 25.54 14.07
C GLN A 139 -8.38 25.33 15.39
N PRO A 140 -9.08 25.09 16.53
CA PRO A 140 -8.40 24.78 17.77
C PRO A 140 -7.66 23.44 17.64
N VAL A 141 -6.32 23.50 17.69
CA VAL A 141 -5.47 22.31 17.67
C VAL A 141 -5.67 21.55 18.97
N LEU A 142 -6.36 20.41 18.92
CA LEU A 142 -6.35 19.43 20.00
C LEU A 142 -4.98 18.76 20.03
N ALA A 143 -4.12 19.23 20.95
CA ALA A 143 -2.80 18.65 21.13
C ALA A 143 -2.91 17.12 21.35
N PRO A 144 -2.19 16.30 20.61
CA PRO A 144 -2.15 14.86 20.87
C PRO A 144 -1.48 14.66 22.24
N THR A 145 -2.22 14.20 23.22
CA THR A 145 -1.67 13.72 24.49
C THR A 145 -0.95 12.40 24.20
N ALA A 146 0.34 12.48 23.91
CA ALA A 146 1.19 11.31 23.83
C ALA A 146 1.44 10.77 25.24
N ALA A 147 0.53 9.94 25.73
CA ALA A 147 0.80 9.11 26.89
C ALA A 147 1.69 7.93 26.42
N LEU A 148 2.81 7.71 27.09
CA LEU A 148 3.73 6.59 26.84
C LEU A 148 3.22 5.26 27.46
N ASP A 149 1.94 5.20 27.77
CA ASP A 149 1.29 3.99 28.27
C ASP A 149 1.06 2.97 27.15
N ALA A 150 0.86 1.71 27.53
CA ALA A 150 0.52 0.66 26.56
C ALA A 150 -0.72 1.07 25.73
N PRO A 151 -0.71 0.87 24.40
CA PRO A 151 -1.78 1.34 23.54
C PRO A 151 -3.13 0.78 24.00
N SER A 152 -4.11 1.65 24.14
CA SER A 152 -5.49 1.25 24.43
C SER A 152 -6.06 0.39 23.30
N LYS A 153 -7.10 -0.40 23.56
CA LYS A 153 -7.78 -1.18 22.50
C LYS A 153 -8.23 -0.29 21.34
N ALA A 154 -8.63 0.94 21.61
CA ALA A 154 -9.05 1.89 20.57
C ALA A 154 -7.87 2.35 19.70
N GLU A 155 -6.70 2.59 20.30
CA GLU A 155 -5.48 2.93 19.55
C GLU A 155 -5.00 1.75 18.70
N LEU A 156 -5.05 0.53 19.25
CA LEU A 156 -4.72 -0.67 18.50
C LEU A 156 -5.69 -0.87 17.32
N ALA A 157 -7.00 -0.68 17.52
CA ALA A 157 -8.00 -0.74 16.46
C ALA A 157 -7.72 0.30 15.36
N ARG A 158 -7.33 1.53 15.74
CA ARG A 158 -6.93 2.58 14.80
C ARG A 158 -5.67 2.20 14.02
N MET A 159 -4.64 1.67 14.68
CA MET A 159 -3.44 1.18 14.01
C MET A 159 -3.77 0.08 13.01
N LEU A 160 -4.62 -0.89 13.38
CA LEU A 160 -5.06 -1.95 12.48
C LEU A 160 -5.83 -1.39 11.28
N SER A 161 -6.69 -0.37 11.47
CA SER A 161 -7.41 0.23 10.36
C SER A 161 -6.48 0.87 9.31
N PHE A 162 -5.34 1.44 9.72
CA PHE A 162 -4.32 1.95 8.79
C PHE A 162 -3.67 0.83 7.97
N PHE A 163 -3.41 -0.35 8.56
CA PHE A 163 -2.96 -1.51 7.79
C PHE A 163 -4.01 -1.93 6.77
N GLY A 164 -5.28 -1.99 7.17
CA GLY A 164 -6.39 -2.30 6.28
C GLY A 164 -6.50 -1.30 5.13
N ALA A 165 -6.37 0.00 5.41
CA ALA A 165 -6.33 1.04 4.39
C ALA A 165 -5.17 0.81 3.41
N GLY A 166 -3.94 0.69 3.90
CA GLY A 166 -2.76 0.47 3.06
C GLY A 166 -2.83 -0.81 2.21
N ILE A 167 -3.55 -1.84 2.62
CA ILE A 167 -3.69 -3.09 1.86
C ILE A 167 -4.88 -3.01 0.90
N TYR A 168 -6.08 -2.76 1.43
CA TYR A 168 -7.32 -2.96 0.67
C TYR A 168 -7.71 -1.76 -0.18
N GLU A 169 -7.40 -0.53 0.26
CA GLU A 169 -7.59 0.65 -0.58
C GLU A 169 -6.63 0.65 -1.76
N GLU A 170 -5.36 0.31 -1.52
CA GLU A 170 -4.38 0.18 -2.60
C GLU A 170 -4.78 -0.93 -3.59
N THR A 171 -5.31 -2.05 -3.08
CA THR A 171 -5.81 -3.15 -3.91
C THR A 171 -7.02 -2.70 -4.74
N LEU A 172 -7.99 -2.06 -4.11
CA LEU A 172 -9.21 -1.63 -4.79
C LEU A 172 -8.94 -0.53 -5.83
N PHE A 173 -8.21 0.52 -5.43
CA PHE A 173 -8.04 1.70 -6.28
C PHE A 173 -6.87 1.59 -7.26
N ARG A 174 -5.71 1.09 -6.82
CA ARG A 174 -4.51 1.02 -7.68
C ARG A 174 -4.39 -0.27 -8.47
N LEU A 175 -4.72 -1.43 -7.89
CA LEU A 175 -4.69 -2.70 -8.62
C LEU A 175 -5.98 -2.99 -9.37
N GLY A 176 -7.12 -2.54 -8.88
CA GLY A 176 -8.43 -2.75 -9.50
C GLY A 176 -8.85 -1.59 -10.39
N LEU A 177 -9.23 -0.47 -9.78
CA LEU A 177 -9.90 0.65 -10.47
C LEU A 177 -9.01 1.34 -11.51
N LEU A 178 -7.77 1.66 -11.17
CA LEU A 178 -6.87 2.37 -12.10
C LEU A 178 -6.61 1.61 -13.41
N PRO A 179 -6.29 0.30 -13.42
CA PRO A 179 -6.15 -0.46 -14.66
C PRO A 179 -7.45 -0.57 -15.45
N VAL A 180 -8.60 -0.68 -14.77
CA VAL A 180 -9.92 -0.70 -15.45
C VAL A 180 -10.19 0.64 -16.13
N CYS A 181 -10.03 1.76 -15.41
CA CYS A 181 -10.14 3.10 -15.98
C CYS A 181 -9.20 3.29 -17.17
N PHE A 182 -7.94 2.87 -17.03
CA PHE A 182 -6.97 2.95 -18.12
C PHE A 182 -7.40 2.11 -19.33
N GLY A 183 -7.85 0.86 -19.14
CA GLY A 183 -8.33 -0.01 -20.19
C GLY A 183 -9.49 0.59 -20.98
N VAL A 184 -10.49 1.13 -20.26
CA VAL A 184 -11.67 1.79 -20.87
C VAL A 184 -11.25 3.05 -21.63
N LEU A 185 -10.46 3.92 -21.01
CA LEU A 185 -10.04 5.19 -21.61
C LEU A 185 -9.08 4.95 -22.79
N ARG A 186 -8.31 3.88 -22.75
CA ARG A 186 -7.41 3.49 -23.83
C ARG A 186 -8.13 3.09 -25.12
N ALA A 187 -9.38 2.66 -25.01
CA ALA A 187 -10.23 2.35 -26.17
C ALA A 187 -10.62 3.61 -26.99
N VAL A 188 -10.66 4.78 -26.34
CA VAL A 188 -11.13 6.03 -26.92
C VAL A 188 -10.08 7.15 -26.98
N SER A 189 -8.89 6.95 -26.34
CA SER A 189 -7.85 7.97 -26.24
C SER A 189 -6.46 7.44 -26.49
N PRO A 190 -5.51 8.26 -26.96
CA PRO A 190 -4.09 7.90 -27.06
C PRO A 190 -3.52 7.53 -25.67
N ARG A 191 -2.52 6.62 -25.67
CA ARG A 191 -1.95 6.06 -24.43
C ARG A 191 -1.55 7.09 -23.37
N PRO A 192 -0.85 8.21 -23.69
CA PRO A 192 -0.49 9.21 -22.67
C PRO A 192 -1.71 9.88 -22.04
N GLN A 193 -2.69 10.26 -22.86
CA GLN A 193 -3.92 10.91 -22.40
C GLN A 193 -4.78 9.94 -21.56
N ALA A 194 -4.94 8.69 -22.01
CA ALA A 194 -5.63 7.64 -21.26
C ALA A 194 -5.01 7.42 -19.87
N MET A 195 -3.68 7.45 -19.75
CA MET A 195 -3.00 7.32 -18.47
C MET A 195 -3.31 8.49 -17.53
N VAL A 196 -3.18 9.72 -18.01
CA VAL A 196 -3.47 10.93 -17.21
C VAL A 196 -4.93 10.94 -16.76
N LEU A 197 -5.85 10.68 -17.69
CA LEU A 197 -7.28 10.63 -17.37
C LEU A 197 -7.63 9.51 -16.39
N ALA A 198 -7.02 8.33 -16.52
CA ALA A 198 -7.23 7.22 -15.59
C ALA A 198 -6.76 7.56 -14.18
N VAL A 199 -5.61 8.21 -14.04
CA VAL A 199 -5.13 8.70 -12.74
C VAL A 199 -6.09 9.73 -12.17
N LEU A 200 -6.52 10.72 -12.95
CA LEU A 200 -7.46 11.75 -12.48
C LEU A 200 -8.80 11.14 -12.04
N VAL A 201 -9.40 10.29 -12.87
CA VAL A 201 -10.69 9.64 -12.56
C VAL A 201 -10.57 8.76 -11.33
N SER A 202 -9.55 7.91 -11.24
CA SER A 202 -9.36 7.02 -10.08
C SER A 202 -9.10 7.81 -8.79
N SER A 203 -8.35 8.93 -8.86
CA SER A 203 -8.10 9.80 -7.71
C SER A 203 -9.37 10.53 -7.25
N LEU A 204 -10.19 11.00 -8.18
CA LEU A 204 -11.49 11.62 -7.84
C LEU A 204 -12.44 10.60 -7.22
N MET A 205 -12.49 9.38 -7.75
CA MET A 205 -13.30 8.29 -7.18
C MET A 205 -12.81 7.89 -5.80
N PHE A 206 -11.49 7.82 -5.59
CA PHE A 206 -10.89 7.59 -4.28
C PHE A 206 -11.30 8.67 -3.27
N SER A 207 -11.15 9.95 -3.65
CA SER A 207 -11.57 11.07 -2.81
C SER A 207 -13.07 11.02 -2.50
N ALA A 208 -13.92 10.81 -3.50
CA ALA A 208 -15.36 10.71 -3.33
C ALA A 208 -15.78 9.56 -2.40
N ALA A 209 -15.06 8.43 -2.46
CA ALA A 209 -15.31 7.26 -1.61
C ALA A 209 -15.22 7.58 -0.12
N HIS A 210 -14.39 8.54 0.28
CA HIS A 210 -14.27 8.98 1.68
C HIS A 210 -15.47 9.77 2.20
N TYR A 211 -16.34 10.27 1.29
CA TYR A 211 -17.59 10.96 1.66
C TYR A 211 -18.83 10.07 1.57
N VAL A 212 -18.71 8.89 0.93
CA VAL A 212 -19.84 7.98 0.69
C VAL A 212 -19.67 6.69 1.51
N GLY A 213 -18.59 6.55 2.25
CA GLY A 213 -18.30 5.40 3.10
C GLY A 213 -19.34 5.17 4.20
N PRO A 214 -19.46 3.93 4.70
CA PRO A 214 -20.33 3.59 5.81
C PRO A 214 -19.88 4.25 7.11
#